data_3f016902b6838539f318dbb2b934c3a9
#
_entry.id   3f016902b6838539f318dbb2b934c3a9
#
_cell.length_a   1.000
_cell.length_b   1.000
_cell.length_c   1.000
_cell.angle_alpha   90.00
_cell.angle_beta   90.00
_cell.angle_gamma   90.00
#
_symmetry.space_group_name_H-M   'P 1'
#
loop_
_entity.id
_entity.type
_entity.pdbx_description
1 polymer ?
#
loop_
_entity_poly.entity_id
_entity_poly.type
_entity_poly.pdbx_seq_one_letter_code
_entity_poly.pdbx_strand_id
1 'polypeptide(L)'
;MSNSVKNIMIVGVGGQGTLLASKLLGYVLMQQGYDVKVSEVHGMSQRGGSVVTYVRFGDKVYSPVIDKGEADYILSFEKLEALRWLEYLKTGGQIITNTQEVDPMPVITGAMRYPDNIIEKLEAAGAKVDAKDFLSIAEEAGSAKAVNIVLMGRLSDYFKDIPYEVWDKAIDEIVPEKYRELNHKALKLGRG
;
A
#
# COMPACT_ATOMS: atom_id res chain seq x y z
N MET A 1 28.39 -3.71 6.96
CA MET A 1 27.02 -4.04 6.53
C MET A 1 26.44 -2.77 5.90
N SER A 2 26.00 -2.80 4.65
CA SER A 2 25.45 -1.61 4.02
C SER A 2 24.10 -1.34 4.70
N ASN A 3 23.96 -0.17 5.32
CA ASN A 3 22.73 0.30 5.95
C ASN A 3 21.72 0.62 4.83
N SER A 4 21.13 -0.42 4.22
CA SER A 4 20.19 -0.25 3.12
C SER A 4 18.81 0.04 3.69
N VAL A 5 18.48 1.33 3.76
CA VAL A 5 17.11 1.76 4.05
C VAL A 5 16.19 1.31 2.91
N LYS A 6 15.06 0.71 3.24
CA LYS A 6 13.99 0.37 2.31
C LYS A 6 12.87 1.41 2.40
N ASN A 7 12.28 1.70 1.26
CA ASN A 7 11.31 2.76 1.09
C ASN A 7 10.01 2.20 0.48
N ILE A 8 8.92 2.35 1.20
CA ILE A 8 7.58 1.91 0.76
C ILE A 8 6.66 3.13 0.74
N MET A 9 6.00 3.35 -0.36
CA MET A 9 4.91 4.31 -0.45
C MET A 9 3.58 3.57 -0.44
N ILE A 10 2.68 4.00 0.43
CA ILE A 10 1.29 3.54 0.45
C ILE A 10 0.46 4.69 -0.11
N VAL A 11 -0.19 4.46 -1.25
CA VAL A 11 -0.93 5.49 -1.97
C VAL A 11 -2.37 5.05 -2.23
N GLY A 12 -3.27 6.01 -2.32
CA GLY A 12 -4.67 5.70 -2.56
C GLY A 12 -5.55 6.93 -2.53
N VAL A 13 -6.85 6.70 -2.48
CA VAL A 13 -7.88 7.72 -2.33
C VAL A 13 -8.30 7.80 -0.87
N GLY A 14 -8.51 9.00 -0.35
CA GLY A 14 -8.92 9.22 1.03
C GLY A 14 -10.18 8.41 1.40
N GLY A 15 -10.10 7.68 2.52
CA GLY A 15 -11.14 6.76 2.99
C GLY A 15 -10.86 5.27 2.72
N GLN A 16 -9.84 4.91 1.95
CA GLN A 16 -9.50 3.50 1.65
C GLN A 16 -8.73 2.77 2.76
N GLY A 17 -8.37 3.43 3.86
CA GLY A 17 -7.73 2.77 5.02
C GLY A 17 -6.21 2.66 4.93
N THR A 18 -5.55 3.56 4.22
CA THR A 18 -4.08 3.64 4.12
C THR A 18 -3.41 3.78 5.49
N LEU A 19 -4.05 4.51 6.43
CA LEU A 19 -3.57 4.69 7.80
C LEU A 19 -3.50 3.36 8.58
N LEU A 20 -4.50 2.48 8.43
CA LEU A 20 -4.46 1.18 9.09
C LEU A 20 -3.36 0.29 8.51
N ALA A 21 -3.20 0.32 7.18
CA ALA A 21 -2.15 -0.41 6.49
C ALA A 21 -0.75 0.03 6.94
N SER A 22 -0.50 1.35 7.05
CA SER A 22 0.78 1.89 7.50
C SER A 22 1.10 1.52 8.95
N LYS A 23 0.10 1.54 9.83
CA LYS A 23 0.26 1.12 11.23
C LYS A 23 0.61 -0.36 11.35
N LEU A 24 -0.10 -1.22 10.59
CA LEU A 24 0.18 -2.65 10.57
C LEU A 24 1.59 -2.93 10.05
N LEU A 25 1.97 -2.32 8.91
CA LEU A 25 3.31 -2.46 8.35
C LEU A 25 4.39 -1.98 9.34
N GLY A 26 4.18 -0.82 9.96
CA GLY A 26 5.09 -0.28 10.96
C GLY A 26 5.28 -1.23 12.14
N TYR A 27 4.20 -1.83 12.65
CA TYR A 27 4.27 -2.83 13.72
C TYR A 27 5.09 -4.05 13.28
N VAL A 28 4.79 -4.63 12.12
CA VAL A 28 5.51 -5.80 11.59
C VAL A 28 7.00 -5.53 11.47
N LEU A 29 7.38 -4.38 10.90
CA LEU A 29 8.79 -4.03 10.72
C LEU A 29 9.52 -3.77 12.05
N MET A 30 8.86 -3.14 13.03
CA MET A 30 9.42 -2.95 14.38
C MET A 30 9.62 -4.29 15.10
N GLN A 31 8.74 -5.28 14.91
CA GLN A 31 8.93 -6.62 15.48
C GLN A 31 10.15 -7.35 14.90
N GLN A 32 10.62 -6.94 13.72
CA GLN A 32 11.89 -7.44 13.15
C GLN A 32 13.13 -6.65 13.59
N GLY A 33 12.98 -5.70 14.50
CA GLY A 33 14.08 -4.90 15.03
C GLY A 33 14.52 -3.73 14.17
N TYR A 34 13.77 -3.39 13.12
CA TYR A 34 14.08 -2.24 12.27
C TYR A 34 13.75 -0.89 12.96
N ASP A 35 14.59 0.11 12.70
CA ASP A 35 14.22 1.52 12.90
C ASP A 35 13.23 1.92 11.80
N VAL A 36 12.01 2.31 12.18
CA VAL A 36 10.91 2.61 11.25
C VAL A 36 10.52 4.08 11.39
N LYS A 37 10.39 4.76 10.26
CA LYS A 37 9.82 6.10 10.19
C LYS A 37 8.62 6.09 9.26
N VAL A 38 7.52 6.65 9.75
CA VAL A 38 6.27 6.80 8.99
C VAL A 38 5.94 8.28 8.91
N SER A 39 5.55 8.75 7.73
CA SER A 39 5.00 10.09 7.54
C SER A 39 3.72 9.99 6.71
N GLU A 40 2.65 10.52 7.27
CA GLU A 40 1.35 10.57 6.62
C GLU A 40 1.06 12.00 6.20
N VAL A 41 0.77 12.19 4.93
CA VAL A 41 0.32 13.48 4.43
C VAL A 41 -1.18 13.59 4.65
N HIS A 42 -1.54 14.40 5.65
CA HIS A 42 -2.94 14.66 6.01
C HIS A 42 -3.40 15.97 5.39
N GLY A 43 -4.68 16.04 5.06
CA GLY A 43 -5.30 17.25 4.55
C GLY A 43 -6.77 17.03 4.17
N MET A 44 -7.34 17.98 3.44
CA MET A 44 -8.70 17.89 2.87
C MET A 44 -8.87 16.65 1.98
N SER A 45 -7.77 16.10 1.46
CA SER A 45 -7.72 14.89 0.64
C SER A 45 -8.15 13.59 1.36
N GLN A 46 -8.33 13.60 2.68
CA GLN A 46 -8.79 12.40 3.41
C GLN A 46 -10.19 11.92 3.03
N ARG A 47 -10.94 12.73 2.27
CA ARG A 47 -12.27 12.37 1.73
C ARG A 47 -12.28 12.48 0.22
N GLY A 48 -11.83 11.39 -0.45
CA GLY A 48 -11.90 11.27 -1.91
C GLY A 48 -10.76 11.95 -2.70
N GLY A 49 -9.76 12.55 -2.02
CA GLY A 49 -8.56 13.07 -2.67
C GLY A 49 -7.39 12.10 -2.61
N SER A 50 -6.34 12.35 -3.40
CA SER A 50 -5.09 11.57 -3.37
C SER A 50 -4.43 11.65 -2.00
N VAL A 51 -4.06 10.51 -1.42
CA VAL A 51 -3.36 10.39 -0.15
C VAL A 51 -2.10 9.55 -0.31
N VAL A 52 -1.07 9.91 0.45
CA VAL A 52 0.20 9.19 0.47
C VAL A 52 0.73 9.05 1.89
N THR A 53 1.26 7.88 2.18
CA THR A 53 2.00 7.58 3.40
C THR A 53 3.37 7.04 3.02
N TYR A 54 4.41 7.62 3.59
CA TYR A 54 5.78 7.15 3.45
C TYR A 54 6.12 6.22 4.61
N VAL A 55 6.68 5.05 4.31
CA VAL A 55 7.21 4.12 5.31
C VAL A 55 8.65 3.81 4.94
N ARG A 56 9.59 4.19 5.80
CA ARG A 56 11.02 3.91 5.64
C ARG A 56 11.51 3.05 6.79
N PHE A 57 12.33 2.06 6.49
CA PHE A 57 12.85 1.16 7.52
C PHE A 57 14.25 0.64 7.18
N GLY A 58 14.99 0.28 8.19
CA GLY A 58 16.37 -0.23 8.07
C GLY A 58 17.04 -0.26 9.44
N ASP A 59 18.35 -0.44 9.49
CA ASP A 59 19.12 -0.43 10.75
C ASP A 59 19.00 0.95 11.44
N LYS A 60 19.04 2.04 10.65
CA LYS A 60 18.85 3.40 11.12
C LYS A 60 18.24 4.28 10.03
N VAL A 61 17.18 5.00 10.37
CA VAL A 61 16.46 5.90 9.47
C VAL A 61 16.36 7.30 10.09
N TYR A 62 16.87 8.31 9.40
CA TYR A 62 16.94 9.68 9.93
C TYR A 62 15.78 10.58 9.47
N SER A 63 15.11 10.24 8.37
CA SER A 63 14.00 11.01 7.81
C SER A 63 12.92 10.07 7.27
N PRO A 64 11.64 10.39 7.44
CA PRO A 64 10.55 9.62 6.85
C PRO A 64 10.32 9.93 5.36
N VAL A 65 10.89 11.01 4.83
CA VAL A 65 10.62 11.46 3.46
C VAL A 65 11.32 10.56 2.46
N ILE A 66 10.58 10.19 1.40
CA ILE A 66 11.08 9.43 0.26
C ILE A 66 11.18 10.42 -0.91
N ASP A 67 12.35 10.51 -1.52
CA ASP A 67 12.57 11.35 -2.70
C ASP A 67 12.14 10.62 -4.00
N LYS A 68 11.98 11.40 -5.09
CA LYS A 68 11.66 10.84 -6.41
C LYS A 68 12.71 9.84 -6.86
N GLY A 69 12.26 8.69 -7.37
CA GLY A 69 13.11 7.60 -7.82
C GLY A 69 13.69 6.72 -6.70
N GLU A 70 13.24 6.87 -5.44
CA GLU A 70 13.79 6.12 -4.30
C GLU A 70 12.86 5.07 -3.68
N ALA A 71 11.58 5.03 -4.04
CA ALA A 71 10.66 4.04 -3.52
C ALA A 71 11.00 2.64 -4.07
N ASP A 72 11.28 1.69 -3.19
CA ASP A 72 11.46 0.27 -3.56
C ASP A 72 10.12 -0.37 -3.91
N TYR A 73 9.06 0.04 -3.19
CA TYR A 73 7.68 -0.43 -3.38
C TYR A 73 6.69 0.73 -3.39
N ILE A 74 5.69 0.63 -4.28
CA ILE A 74 4.46 1.42 -4.21
C ILE A 74 3.30 0.45 -4.00
N LEU A 75 2.65 0.53 -2.84
CA LEU A 75 1.42 -0.18 -2.54
C LEU A 75 0.24 0.74 -2.82
N SER A 76 -0.49 0.47 -3.90
CA SER A 76 -1.56 1.35 -4.36
C SER A 76 -2.94 0.72 -4.18
N PHE A 77 -3.83 1.47 -3.56
CA PHE A 77 -5.21 1.08 -3.30
C PHE A 77 -6.14 1.34 -4.49
N GLU A 78 -5.63 2.11 -5.47
CA GLU A 78 -6.36 2.52 -6.66
C GLU A 78 -5.36 2.73 -7.81
N LYS A 79 -5.69 2.29 -9.02
CA LYS A 79 -4.71 2.20 -10.11
C LYS A 79 -4.23 3.56 -10.65
N LEU A 80 -5.09 4.60 -10.67
CA LEU A 80 -4.66 5.95 -11.07
C LEU A 80 -3.66 6.53 -10.07
N GLU A 81 -3.82 6.23 -8.79
CA GLU A 81 -2.87 6.66 -7.76
C GLU A 81 -1.50 5.98 -7.96
N ALA A 82 -1.45 4.71 -8.40
CA ALA A 82 -0.19 4.08 -8.79
C ALA A 82 0.53 4.86 -9.91
N LEU A 83 -0.20 5.30 -10.92
CA LEU A 83 0.35 6.09 -12.02
C LEU A 83 0.78 7.50 -11.56
N ARG A 84 -0.01 8.13 -10.70
CA ARG A 84 0.27 9.47 -10.16
C ARG A 84 1.59 9.54 -9.39
N TRP A 85 1.91 8.48 -8.65
CA TRP A 85 3.10 8.41 -7.80
C TRP A 85 4.27 7.64 -8.45
N LEU A 86 4.15 7.25 -9.73
CA LEU A 86 5.17 6.48 -10.46
C LEU A 86 6.55 7.14 -10.44
N GLU A 87 6.63 8.47 -10.48
CA GLU A 87 7.90 9.20 -10.48
C GLU A 87 8.75 8.98 -9.21
N TYR A 88 8.13 8.48 -8.15
CA TYR A 88 8.84 8.13 -6.91
C TYR A 88 9.42 6.72 -6.94
N LEU A 89 8.95 5.87 -7.86
CA LEU A 89 9.42 4.49 -7.95
C LEU A 89 10.86 4.44 -8.44
N LYS A 90 11.66 3.65 -7.76
CA LYS A 90 13.02 3.32 -8.18
C LYS A 90 13.02 2.50 -9.46
N THR A 91 14.03 2.66 -10.30
CA THR A 91 14.20 1.85 -11.51
C THR A 91 14.16 0.35 -11.16
N GLY A 92 13.24 -0.39 -11.79
CA GLY A 92 13.00 -1.80 -11.50
C GLY A 92 12.31 -2.08 -10.17
N GLY A 93 11.77 -1.04 -9.51
CA GLY A 93 10.95 -1.17 -8.30
C GLY A 93 9.63 -1.89 -8.55
N GLN A 94 8.95 -2.24 -7.47
CA GLN A 94 7.72 -3.02 -7.49
C GLN A 94 6.50 -2.16 -7.19
N ILE A 95 5.48 -2.25 -8.04
CA ILE A 95 4.13 -1.72 -7.76
C ILE A 95 3.22 -2.90 -7.45
N ILE A 96 2.48 -2.79 -6.36
CA ILE A 96 1.38 -3.69 -6.02
C ILE A 96 0.12 -2.82 -6.04
N THR A 97 -0.82 -3.07 -6.92
CA THR A 97 -1.97 -2.19 -7.11
C THR A 97 -3.29 -2.92 -7.21
N ASN A 98 -4.31 -2.37 -6.53
CA ASN A 98 -5.69 -2.75 -6.78
C ASN A 98 -6.12 -2.23 -8.15
N THR A 99 -6.88 -3.02 -8.92
CA THR A 99 -7.40 -2.62 -10.24
C THR A 99 -8.65 -1.75 -10.15
N GLN A 100 -9.14 -1.47 -8.95
CA GLN A 100 -10.28 -0.57 -8.73
C GLN A 100 -10.02 0.81 -9.34
N GLU A 101 -11.07 1.39 -9.90
CA GLU A 101 -11.14 2.77 -10.39
C GLU A 101 -12.00 3.60 -9.44
N VAL A 102 -11.48 4.74 -9.03
CA VAL A 102 -12.23 5.74 -8.27
C VAL A 102 -12.11 7.08 -9.00
N ASP A 103 -13.20 7.52 -9.58
CA ASP A 103 -13.21 8.75 -10.37
C ASP A 103 -12.82 9.97 -9.53
N PRO A 104 -11.73 10.67 -9.87
CA PRO A 104 -11.41 11.93 -9.21
C PRO A 104 -12.37 13.04 -9.65
N MET A 105 -12.46 14.13 -8.87
CA MET A 105 -13.39 15.23 -9.14
C MET A 105 -13.38 15.74 -10.60
N PRO A 106 -12.25 15.91 -11.30
CA PRO A 106 -12.26 16.33 -12.69
C PRO A 106 -12.96 15.34 -13.64
N VAL A 107 -12.94 14.05 -13.32
CA VAL A 107 -13.66 13.02 -14.10
C VAL A 107 -15.16 13.07 -13.76
N ILE A 108 -15.51 13.14 -12.48
CA ILE A 108 -16.91 13.26 -12.02
C ILE A 108 -17.60 14.50 -12.63
N THR A 109 -16.89 15.62 -12.74
CA THR A 109 -17.42 16.86 -13.32
C THR A 109 -17.42 16.87 -14.86
N GLY A 110 -16.85 15.83 -15.50
CA GLY A 110 -16.75 15.76 -16.96
C GLY A 110 -15.64 16.64 -17.57
N ALA A 111 -14.80 17.27 -16.75
CA ALA A 111 -13.68 18.10 -17.22
C ALA A 111 -12.52 17.25 -17.79
N MET A 112 -12.40 16.00 -17.36
CA MET A 112 -11.40 15.05 -17.83
C MET A 112 -12.01 13.65 -17.99
N ARG A 113 -11.31 12.77 -18.71
CA ARG A 113 -11.61 11.34 -18.74
C ARG A 113 -10.67 10.61 -17.81
N TYR A 114 -11.14 9.49 -17.23
CA TYR A 114 -10.27 8.58 -16.51
C TYR A 114 -9.25 8.01 -17.51
N PRO A 115 -7.94 7.97 -17.17
CA PRO A 115 -6.91 7.51 -18.10
C PRO A 115 -7.06 6.02 -18.43
N ASP A 116 -6.94 5.67 -19.70
CA ASP A 116 -6.90 4.29 -20.16
C ASP A 116 -5.49 3.68 -20.04
N ASN A 117 -5.42 2.35 -20.07
CA ASN A 117 -4.17 1.57 -20.16
C ASN A 117 -3.14 1.94 -19.09
N ILE A 118 -3.61 2.11 -17.84
CA ILE A 118 -2.74 2.52 -16.73
C ILE A 118 -1.68 1.45 -16.45
N ILE A 119 -2.06 0.17 -16.41
CA ILE A 119 -1.12 -0.93 -16.10
C ILE A 119 -0.03 -1.00 -17.16
N GLU A 120 -0.40 -0.94 -18.44
CA GLU A 120 0.53 -0.95 -19.56
C GLU A 120 1.49 0.25 -19.52
N LYS A 121 1.01 1.41 -19.10
CA LYS A 121 1.85 2.62 -18.90
C LYS A 121 2.87 2.44 -17.79
N LEU A 122 2.47 1.81 -16.68
CA LEU A 122 3.36 1.51 -15.56
C LEU A 122 4.47 0.53 -16.00
N GLU A 123 4.10 -0.54 -16.71
CA GLU A 123 5.03 -1.53 -17.23
C GLU A 123 5.97 -0.94 -18.29
N ALA A 124 5.45 -0.12 -19.20
CA ALA A 124 6.24 0.58 -20.22
C ALA A 124 7.26 1.55 -19.61
N ALA A 125 6.99 2.09 -18.43
CA ALA A 125 7.93 2.91 -17.67
C ALA A 125 8.99 2.08 -16.91
N GLY A 126 8.98 0.76 -17.04
CA GLY A 126 9.96 -0.15 -16.44
C GLY A 126 9.63 -0.59 -15.00
N ALA A 127 8.42 -0.32 -14.51
CA ALA A 127 7.98 -0.84 -13.23
C ALA A 127 7.65 -2.33 -13.31
N LYS A 128 7.92 -3.07 -12.23
CA LYS A 128 7.35 -4.40 -12.03
C LYS A 128 5.95 -4.21 -11.44
N VAL A 129 4.92 -4.73 -12.10
CA VAL A 129 3.54 -4.49 -11.70
C VAL A 129 2.85 -5.79 -11.29
N ASP A 130 2.28 -5.79 -10.10
CA ASP A 130 1.39 -6.83 -9.56
C ASP A 130 0.01 -6.19 -9.37
N ALA A 131 -0.83 -6.32 -10.38
CA ALA A 131 -2.16 -5.74 -10.42
C ALA A 131 -3.21 -6.84 -10.29
N LYS A 132 -4.11 -6.74 -9.31
CA LYS A 132 -5.20 -7.67 -9.08
C LYS A 132 -6.46 -6.94 -8.60
N ASP A 133 -7.59 -7.60 -8.75
CA ASP A 133 -8.85 -7.15 -8.13
C ASP A 133 -8.86 -7.56 -6.63
N PHE A 134 -8.17 -6.75 -5.83
CA PHE A 134 -8.13 -6.96 -4.37
C PHE A 134 -9.46 -6.61 -3.69
N LEU A 135 -10.34 -5.85 -4.36
CA LEU A 135 -11.67 -5.57 -3.83
C LEU A 135 -12.52 -6.83 -3.79
N SER A 136 -12.58 -7.59 -4.89
CA SER A 136 -13.30 -8.88 -4.92
C SER A 136 -12.77 -9.86 -3.87
N ILE A 137 -11.45 -9.91 -3.65
CA ILE A 137 -10.85 -10.73 -2.58
C ILE A 137 -11.29 -10.25 -1.19
N ALA A 138 -11.40 -8.95 -0.97
CA ALA A 138 -11.88 -8.39 0.29
C ALA A 138 -13.37 -8.71 0.53
N GLU A 139 -14.18 -8.71 -0.51
CA GLU A 139 -15.60 -9.12 -0.45
C GLU A 139 -15.74 -10.61 -0.13
N GLU A 140 -14.88 -11.46 -0.70
CA GLU A 140 -14.79 -12.89 -0.35
C GLU A 140 -14.38 -13.08 1.12
N ALA A 141 -13.52 -12.23 1.65
CA ALA A 141 -13.18 -12.24 3.08
C ALA A 141 -14.40 -11.89 3.96
N GLY A 142 -15.34 -11.12 3.42
CA GLY A 142 -16.59 -10.73 4.08
C GLY A 142 -16.84 -9.20 4.13
N SER A 143 -15.94 -8.36 3.63
CA SER A 143 -16.15 -6.91 3.59
C SER A 143 -15.22 -6.20 2.62
N ALA A 144 -15.78 -5.39 1.71
CA ALA A 144 -15.03 -4.47 0.85
C ALA A 144 -14.07 -3.55 1.63
N LYS A 145 -14.38 -3.25 2.91
CA LYS A 145 -13.53 -2.41 3.76
C LYS A 145 -12.21 -3.07 4.15
N ALA A 146 -12.07 -4.38 3.98
CA ALA A 146 -10.85 -5.12 4.30
C ALA A 146 -9.82 -5.11 3.15
N VAL A 147 -10.06 -4.38 2.06
CA VAL A 147 -9.14 -4.30 0.90
C VAL A 147 -7.72 -3.87 1.31
N ASN A 148 -7.61 -3.00 2.30
CA ASN A 148 -6.33 -2.58 2.86
C ASN A 148 -5.54 -3.74 3.47
N ILE A 149 -6.20 -4.65 4.15
CA ILE A 149 -5.56 -5.83 4.77
C ILE A 149 -5.26 -6.91 3.72
N VAL A 150 -6.11 -7.06 2.71
CA VAL A 150 -5.83 -7.94 1.55
C VAL A 150 -4.55 -7.49 0.84
N LEU A 151 -4.40 -6.19 0.59
CA LEU A 151 -3.18 -5.61 0.01
C LEU A 151 -1.95 -5.82 0.92
N MET A 152 -2.11 -5.76 2.24
CA MET A 152 -1.03 -6.08 3.18
C MET A 152 -0.65 -7.56 3.11
N GLY A 153 -1.62 -8.47 2.94
CA GLY A 153 -1.38 -9.88 2.68
C GLY A 153 -0.53 -10.07 1.42
N ARG A 154 -0.89 -9.37 0.33
CA ARG A 154 -0.10 -9.43 -0.91
C ARG A 154 1.31 -8.86 -0.74
N LEU A 155 1.45 -7.74 -0.03
CA LEU A 155 2.76 -7.16 0.27
C LEU A 155 3.64 -8.13 1.05
N SER A 156 3.08 -8.92 1.97
CA SER A 156 3.83 -9.88 2.78
C SER A 156 4.58 -10.93 1.95
N ASP A 157 4.11 -11.26 0.75
CA ASP A 157 4.78 -12.21 -0.15
C ASP A 157 6.12 -11.68 -0.69
N TYR A 158 6.32 -10.38 -0.66
CA TYR A 158 7.57 -9.73 -1.05
C TYR A 158 8.59 -9.62 0.10
N PHE A 159 8.17 -9.92 1.32
CA PHE A 159 8.97 -9.90 2.54
C PHE A 159 9.16 -11.32 3.10
N LYS A 160 9.76 -12.20 2.30
CA LYS A 160 9.92 -13.64 2.60
C LYS A 160 10.72 -13.91 3.87
N ASP A 161 11.56 -12.96 4.29
CA ASP A 161 12.36 -13.06 5.52
C ASP A 161 11.53 -12.79 6.79
N ILE A 162 10.29 -12.27 6.64
CA ILE A 162 9.36 -12.03 7.75
C ILE A 162 8.34 -13.16 7.80
N PRO A 163 8.33 -13.98 8.87
CA PRO A 163 7.35 -15.06 9.02
C PRO A 163 5.91 -14.56 8.97
N TYR A 164 5.01 -15.37 8.40
CA TYR A 164 3.59 -15.01 8.29
C TYR A 164 2.96 -14.71 9.66
N GLU A 165 3.37 -15.45 10.68
CA GLU A 165 2.87 -15.32 12.05
C GLU A 165 3.08 -13.91 12.62
N VAL A 166 4.10 -13.18 12.16
CA VAL A 166 4.34 -11.78 12.55
C VAL A 166 3.28 -10.87 11.95
N TRP A 167 2.92 -11.10 10.68
CA TRP A 167 1.85 -10.36 10.00
C TRP A 167 0.48 -10.67 10.60
N ASP A 168 0.24 -11.94 10.90
CA ASP A 168 -1.01 -12.40 11.50
C ASP A 168 -1.19 -11.81 12.91
N LYS A 169 -0.15 -11.86 13.74
CA LYS A 169 -0.14 -11.24 15.07
C LYS A 169 -0.38 -9.73 15.01
N ALA A 170 0.11 -9.05 13.98
CA ALA A 170 -0.12 -7.62 13.82
C ALA A 170 -1.61 -7.28 13.69
N ILE A 171 -2.44 -8.18 13.18
CA ILE A 171 -3.91 -8.02 13.17
C ILE A 171 -4.44 -7.94 14.59
N ASP A 172 -3.99 -8.82 15.50
CA ASP A 172 -4.45 -8.82 16.89
C ASP A 172 -4.08 -7.56 17.65
N GLU A 173 -2.93 -6.98 17.32
CA GLU A 173 -2.43 -5.79 18.02
C GLU A 173 -3.01 -4.47 17.48
N ILE A 174 -3.28 -4.40 16.19
CA ILE A 174 -3.63 -3.14 15.51
C ILE A 174 -5.13 -3.04 15.22
N VAL A 175 -5.80 -4.18 14.98
CA VAL A 175 -7.22 -4.20 14.61
C VAL A 175 -8.10 -4.39 15.84
N PRO A 176 -9.18 -3.59 16.01
CA PRO A 176 -10.14 -3.79 17.08
C PRO A 176 -10.72 -5.21 17.08
N GLU A 177 -10.87 -5.82 18.26
CA GLU A 177 -11.25 -7.22 18.48
C GLU A 177 -12.41 -7.69 17.60
N LYS A 178 -13.49 -6.90 17.52
CA LYS A 178 -14.69 -7.23 16.72
C LYS A 178 -14.46 -7.38 15.20
N TYR A 179 -13.28 -6.98 14.70
CA TYR A 179 -12.94 -7.08 13.27
C TYR A 179 -11.77 -8.03 13.01
N ARG A 180 -11.15 -8.62 14.03
CA ARG A 180 -9.93 -9.43 13.87
C ARG A 180 -10.16 -10.63 12.99
N GLU A 181 -11.21 -11.44 13.24
CA GLU A 181 -11.53 -12.63 12.45
C GLU A 181 -11.62 -12.32 10.95
N LEU A 182 -12.38 -11.27 10.59
CA LEU A 182 -12.48 -10.80 9.22
C LEU A 182 -11.11 -10.43 8.64
N ASN A 183 -10.29 -9.73 9.41
CA ASN A 183 -9.01 -9.21 8.93
C ASN A 183 -7.92 -10.31 8.88
N HIS A 184 -7.93 -11.30 9.75
CA HIS A 184 -7.11 -12.52 9.60
C HIS A 184 -7.42 -13.24 8.28
N LYS A 185 -8.72 -13.43 7.98
CA LYS A 185 -9.15 -14.01 6.71
C LYS A 185 -8.69 -13.18 5.51
N ALA A 186 -8.87 -11.86 5.57
CA ALA A 186 -8.45 -10.93 4.52
C ALA A 186 -6.93 -10.96 4.27
N LEU A 187 -6.13 -10.95 5.34
CA LEU A 187 -4.67 -11.06 5.25
C LEU A 187 -4.25 -12.36 4.57
N LYS A 188 -4.87 -13.48 4.95
CA LYS A 188 -4.59 -14.80 4.39
C LYS A 188 -4.95 -14.88 2.90
N LEU A 189 -6.14 -14.40 2.51
CA LEU A 189 -6.61 -14.41 1.12
C LEU A 189 -5.81 -13.46 0.21
N GLY A 190 -5.23 -12.40 0.77
CA GLY A 190 -4.39 -11.46 0.03
C GLY A 190 -3.07 -12.07 -0.44
N ARG A 191 -2.58 -13.10 0.21
CA ARG A 191 -1.39 -13.84 -0.23
C ARG A 191 -1.69 -14.65 -1.49
N GLY A 192 -0.72 -14.76 -2.38
CA GLY A 192 -0.85 -15.47 -3.65
C GLY A 192 -0.27 -16.87 -3.64
#